data_3dab6a84228c1cbf70294b54b1fba0e6
#
_entry.id   3dab6a84228c1cbf70294b54b1fba0e6
#
_cell.length_a   1.000
_cell.length_b   1.000
_cell.length_c   1.000
_cell.angle_alpha   90.00
_cell.angle_beta   90.00
_cell.angle_gamma   90.00
#
_symmetry.space_group_name_H-M   'P 1'
#
loop_
_entity.id
_entity.type
_entity.pdbx_description
1 polymer ?
#
loop_
_entity_poly.entity_id
_entity_poly.type
_entity_poly.pdbx_seq_one_letter_code
_entity_poly.pdbx_strand_id
1 'polypeptide(L)'
;YVLGDSSKLKKEVHFHPDWVAMIQDNTVNILGWIQYEKVKWLQNNNPEVPGLIYKLAPMDEKMRKLSNVRKLWQGIMKVQEIRDIFTGQPVKETQYDVDHFIPWSFVMNDELWNLMPMDSSLNSAKSNRLPKWNPFFEVFAGNQYLMYEMINERPDLHKRFEACYRDNLHSIWAGQELYRKGNSREVFYNILERNMMPVYDSARRQGYEIWNYG
;
A
#
# COMPACT_ATOMS: atom_id res chain seq x y z
N TYR A 1 -32.83 19.75 -20.52
CA TYR A 1 -32.93 20.19 -19.12
C TYR A 1 -33.12 21.71 -19.03
N VAL A 2 -33.79 22.16 -18.03
CA VAL A 2 -33.95 23.61 -17.75
C VAL A 2 -33.30 23.90 -16.40
N LEU A 3 -32.41 24.90 -16.37
CA LEU A 3 -31.82 25.37 -15.12
C LEU A 3 -32.76 26.40 -14.48
N GLY A 4 -33.06 26.22 -13.21
CA GLY A 4 -33.78 27.20 -12.40
C GLY A 4 -33.00 28.51 -12.19
N ASP A 5 -33.56 29.42 -11.40
CA ASP A 5 -33.01 30.76 -11.14
C ASP A 5 -31.51 30.76 -10.82
N SER A 6 -30.74 31.52 -11.57
CA SER A 6 -29.28 31.60 -11.48
C SER A 6 -28.76 32.32 -10.23
N SER A 7 -29.64 33.02 -9.48
CA SER A 7 -29.29 33.77 -8.27
C SER A 7 -29.13 32.90 -7.01
N LYS A 8 -29.55 31.64 -7.04
CA LYS A 8 -29.51 30.73 -5.87
C LYS A 8 -28.30 29.79 -5.93
N LEU A 9 -27.68 29.54 -4.77
CA LEU A 9 -26.63 28.55 -4.59
C LEU A 9 -27.10 27.11 -4.90
N LYS A 10 -28.39 26.81 -4.69
CA LYS A 10 -29.04 25.56 -5.08
C LYS A 10 -29.88 25.81 -6.34
N LYS A 11 -29.64 25.03 -7.38
CA LYS A 11 -30.39 25.08 -8.63
C LYS A 11 -31.18 23.79 -8.79
N GLU A 12 -32.45 23.93 -9.19
CA GLU A 12 -33.26 22.79 -9.62
C GLU A 12 -33.01 22.53 -11.10
N VAL A 13 -32.85 21.24 -11.43
CA VAL A 13 -32.69 20.77 -12.81
C VAL A 13 -33.85 19.82 -13.10
N HIS A 14 -34.65 20.18 -14.10
CA HIS A 14 -35.73 19.34 -14.57
C HIS A 14 -35.29 18.60 -15.84
N PHE A 15 -35.30 17.29 -15.80
CA PHE A 15 -35.03 16.45 -16.96
C PHE A 15 -36.32 16.08 -17.69
N HIS A 16 -36.23 15.94 -19.03
CA HIS A 16 -37.31 15.36 -19.79
C HIS A 16 -37.59 13.91 -19.31
N PRO A 17 -38.87 13.44 -19.28
CA PRO A 17 -39.21 12.10 -18.79
C PRO A 17 -38.40 10.96 -19.42
N ASP A 18 -38.14 11.01 -20.72
CA ASP A 18 -37.35 9.98 -21.41
C ASP A 18 -35.90 9.92 -20.90
N TRP A 19 -35.31 11.08 -20.57
CA TRP A 19 -33.98 11.15 -19.95
C TRP A 19 -33.99 10.59 -18.52
N VAL A 20 -35.07 10.81 -17.77
CA VAL A 20 -35.21 10.26 -16.42
C VAL A 20 -35.21 8.73 -16.49
N ALA A 21 -36.02 8.14 -17.38
CA ALA A 21 -36.07 6.71 -17.58
C ALA A 21 -34.68 6.14 -18.00
N MET A 22 -34.04 6.76 -19.00
CA MET A 22 -32.72 6.34 -19.48
C MET A 22 -31.66 6.39 -18.35
N ILE A 23 -31.66 7.46 -17.53
CA ILE A 23 -30.70 7.60 -16.41
C ILE A 23 -30.98 6.53 -15.36
N GLN A 24 -32.24 6.27 -15.01
CA GLN A 24 -32.61 5.26 -14.04
C GLN A 24 -32.21 3.85 -14.48
N ASP A 25 -32.48 3.49 -15.73
CA ASP A 25 -32.15 2.18 -16.29
C ASP A 25 -30.62 1.95 -16.42
N ASN A 26 -29.85 3.03 -16.55
CA ASN A 26 -28.41 2.97 -16.73
C ASN A 26 -27.61 3.53 -15.55
N THR A 27 -28.21 3.73 -14.39
CA THR A 27 -27.61 4.39 -13.22
C THR A 27 -26.24 3.80 -12.88
N VAL A 28 -26.11 2.47 -12.82
CA VAL A 28 -24.87 1.79 -12.46
C VAL A 28 -23.75 2.11 -13.45
N ASN A 29 -24.06 2.06 -14.74
CA ASN A 29 -23.10 2.34 -15.81
C ASN A 29 -22.68 3.81 -15.82
N ILE A 30 -23.62 4.73 -15.63
CA ILE A 30 -23.38 6.18 -15.58
C ILE A 30 -22.50 6.53 -14.36
N LEU A 31 -22.83 6.00 -13.17
CA LEU A 31 -22.03 6.22 -11.97
C LEU A 31 -20.63 5.63 -12.11
N GLY A 32 -20.50 4.44 -12.67
CA GLY A 32 -19.21 3.82 -12.96
C GLY A 32 -18.35 4.66 -13.91
N TRP A 33 -18.97 5.19 -14.99
CA TRP A 33 -18.27 6.07 -15.92
C TRP A 33 -17.84 7.39 -15.28
N ILE A 34 -18.72 8.02 -14.49
CA ILE A 34 -18.40 9.26 -13.76
C ILE A 34 -17.24 9.01 -12.79
N GLN A 35 -17.25 7.88 -12.07
CA GLN A 35 -16.17 7.54 -11.15
C GLN A 35 -14.85 7.30 -11.90
N TYR A 36 -14.87 6.62 -13.03
CA TYR A 36 -13.71 6.40 -13.88
C TYR A 36 -13.10 7.73 -14.36
N GLU A 37 -13.90 8.62 -14.93
CA GLU A 37 -13.43 9.92 -15.43
C GLU A 37 -12.93 10.83 -14.29
N LYS A 38 -13.57 10.77 -13.12
CA LYS A 38 -13.11 11.47 -11.91
C LYS A 38 -11.72 10.99 -11.47
N VAL A 39 -11.52 9.66 -11.40
CA VAL A 39 -10.21 9.08 -11.04
C VAL A 39 -9.15 9.48 -12.04
N LYS A 40 -9.46 9.36 -13.33
CA LYS A 40 -8.56 9.73 -14.44
C LYS A 40 -8.16 11.20 -14.38
N TRP A 41 -9.12 12.10 -14.20
CA TRP A 41 -8.86 13.54 -14.07
C TRP A 41 -8.00 13.85 -12.84
N LEU A 42 -8.31 13.25 -11.69
CA LEU A 42 -7.53 13.43 -10.46
C LEU A 42 -6.11 12.87 -10.62
N GLN A 43 -5.93 11.71 -11.27
CA GLN A 43 -4.61 11.12 -11.47
C GLN A 43 -3.74 11.99 -12.39
N ASN A 44 -4.33 12.56 -13.44
CA ASN A 44 -3.62 13.47 -14.35
C ASN A 44 -3.18 14.78 -13.67
N ASN A 45 -3.96 15.27 -12.70
CA ASN A 45 -3.64 16.50 -11.94
C ASN A 45 -2.78 16.22 -10.70
N ASN A 46 -2.58 14.95 -10.32
CA ASN A 46 -1.81 14.54 -9.15
C ASN A 46 -0.95 13.32 -9.49
N PRO A 47 0.00 13.42 -10.43
CA PRO A 47 0.79 12.28 -10.90
C PRO A 47 1.66 11.68 -9.79
N GLU A 48 2.00 12.45 -8.77
CA GLU A 48 2.84 12.02 -7.64
C GLU A 48 2.05 11.32 -6.53
N VAL A 49 0.72 11.26 -6.62
CA VAL A 49 -0.12 10.58 -5.61
C VAL A 49 -0.39 9.16 -6.05
N PRO A 50 0.22 8.15 -5.41
CA PRO A 50 -0.06 6.76 -5.75
C PRO A 50 -1.45 6.35 -5.24
N GLY A 51 -2.05 5.37 -5.91
CA GLY A 51 -3.25 4.70 -5.43
C GLY A 51 -4.51 5.56 -5.34
N LEU A 52 -4.67 6.60 -6.17
CA LEU A 52 -5.86 7.46 -6.16
C LEU A 52 -7.17 6.67 -6.32
N ILE A 53 -7.17 5.63 -7.13
CA ILE A 53 -8.33 4.76 -7.30
C ILE A 53 -8.75 4.13 -5.95
N TYR A 54 -7.79 3.69 -5.13
CA TYR A 54 -8.05 3.10 -3.82
C TYR A 54 -8.48 4.16 -2.80
N LYS A 55 -7.92 5.37 -2.88
CA LYS A 55 -8.32 6.50 -2.00
C LYS A 55 -9.76 6.92 -2.23
N LEU A 56 -10.27 6.76 -3.44
CA LEU A 56 -11.62 7.12 -3.85
C LEU A 56 -12.61 5.94 -3.79
N ALA A 57 -12.11 4.71 -3.56
CA ALA A 57 -12.95 3.53 -3.40
C ALA A 57 -13.88 3.65 -2.18
N PRO A 58 -15.03 3.00 -2.19
CA PRO A 58 -15.91 2.87 -1.03
C PRO A 58 -15.17 2.31 0.20
N MET A 59 -15.67 2.64 1.41
CA MET A 59 -14.99 2.24 2.66
C MET A 59 -14.89 0.73 2.85
N ASP A 60 -15.87 -0.02 2.39
CA ASP A 60 -15.93 -1.48 2.42
C ASP A 60 -14.89 -2.15 1.51
N GLU A 61 -14.45 -1.48 0.44
CA GLU A 61 -13.36 -1.94 -0.43
C GLU A 61 -11.96 -1.62 0.13
N LYS A 62 -11.87 -0.82 1.19
CA LYS A 62 -10.60 -0.41 1.82
C LYS A 62 -10.12 -1.36 2.91
N MET A 63 -10.60 -2.59 2.94
CA MET A 63 -10.17 -3.57 3.94
C MET A 63 -8.70 -3.96 3.74
N ARG A 64 -7.92 -3.82 4.84
CA ARG A 64 -6.52 -4.25 4.87
C ARG A 64 -6.43 -5.78 4.79
N LYS A 65 -5.56 -6.28 3.95
CA LYS A 65 -5.38 -7.72 3.69
C LYS A 65 -4.04 -8.22 4.22
N LEU A 66 -3.88 -8.21 5.53
CA LEU A 66 -2.61 -8.54 6.20
C LEU A 66 -2.51 -9.99 6.68
N SER A 67 -3.57 -10.80 6.58
CA SER A 67 -3.59 -12.14 7.17
C SER A 67 -2.55 -13.09 6.57
N ASN A 68 -2.37 -13.07 5.24
CA ASN A 68 -1.39 -13.91 4.56
C ASN A 68 0.04 -13.44 4.83
N VAL A 69 0.27 -12.12 4.86
CA VAL A 69 1.56 -11.52 5.21
C VAL A 69 1.94 -11.86 6.65
N ARG A 70 0.99 -11.76 7.59
CA ARG A 70 1.21 -12.16 8.98
C ARG A 70 1.62 -13.64 9.09
N LYS A 71 0.94 -14.55 8.38
CA LYS A 71 1.29 -15.97 8.34
C LYS A 71 2.68 -16.22 7.72
N LEU A 72 3.07 -15.45 6.71
CA LEU A 72 4.40 -15.54 6.11
C LEU A 72 5.46 -15.15 7.13
N TRP A 73 5.36 -13.96 7.73
CA TRP A 73 6.32 -13.50 8.74
C TRP A 73 6.37 -14.40 9.98
N GLN A 74 5.23 -14.92 10.45
CA GLN A 74 5.22 -15.93 11.52
C GLN A 74 5.99 -17.19 11.15
N GLY A 75 5.86 -17.64 9.90
CA GLY A 75 6.65 -18.80 9.42
C GLY A 75 8.14 -18.51 9.42
N ILE A 76 8.55 -17.32 9.00
CA ILE A 76 9.95 -16.88 8.98
C ILE A 76 10.50 -16.79 10.41
N MET A 77 9.80 -16.11 11.32
CA MET A 77 10.23 -15.92 12.71
C MET A 77 10.42 -17.22 13.50
N LYS A 78 9.78 -18.31 13.09
CA LYS A 78 9.99 -19.65 13.68
C LYS A 78 11.35 -20.26 13.36
N VAL A 79 12.00 -19.81 12.30
CA VAL A 79 13.25 -20.39 11.80
C VAL A 79 14.40 -19.40 11.80
N GLN A 80 14.10 -18.12 11.84
CA GLN A 80 15.09 -17.05 11.77
C GLN A 80 14.66 -15.85 12.64
N GLU A 81 15.60 -15.31 13.43
CA GLU A 81 15.37 -14.11 14.21
C GLU A 81 15.20 -12.89 13.28
N ILE A 82 14.07 -12.19 13.44
CA ILE A 82 13.80 -10.92 12.76
C ILE A 82 13.96 -9.80 13.78
N ARG A 83 14.66 -8.75 13.41
CA ARG A 83 14.90 -7.59 14.27
C ARG A 83 14.00 -6.42 13.88
N ASP A 84 13.41 -5.79 14.88
CA ASP A 84 12.70 -4.53 14.70
C ASP A 84 13.67 -3.47 14.16
N ILE A 85 13.26 -2.74 13.12
CA ILE A 85 14.15 -1.83 12.38
C ILE A 85 14.55 -0.59 13.21
N PHE A 86 13.77 -0.24 14.23
CA PHE A 86 13.99 0.95 15.05
C PHE A 86 14.83 0.65 16.28
N THR A 87 14.56 -0.45 16.94
CA THR A 87 15.22 -0.84 18.19
C THR A 87 16.39 -1.78 18.00
N GLY A 88 16.46 -2.50 16.88
CA GLY A 88 17.39 -3.61 16.67
C GLY A 88 17.13 -4.84 17.55
N GLN A 89 16.08 -4.82 18.37
CA GLN A 89 15.72 -5.94 19.24
C GLN A 89 14.94 -6.99 18.46
N PRO A 90 15.02 -8.29 18.86
CA PRO A 90 14.22 -9.34 18.24
C PRO A 90 12.73 -9.04 18.35
N VAL A 91 12.01 -9.17 17.24
CA VAL A 91 10.55 -9.07 17.19
C VAL A 91 9.96 -10.33 17.82
N LYS A 92 9.09 -10.15 18.83
CA LYS A 92 8.42 -11.26 19.51
C LYS A 92 7.24 -11.78 18.68
N GLU A 93 7.23 -13.07 18.37
CA GLU A 93 6.17 -13.71 17.55
C GLU A 93 4.75 -13.49 18.09
N THR A 94 4.60 -13.28 19.38
CA THR A 94 3.31 -13.11 20.07
C THR A 94 2.87 -11.65 20.24
N GLN A 95 3.74 -10.68 19.95
CA GLN A 95 3.51 -9.26 20.25
C GLN A 95 4.03 -8.36 19.14
N TYR A 96 3.55 -8.58 17.90
CA TYR A 96 3.92 -7.75 16.78
C TYR A 96 2.72 -7.45 15.89
N ASP A 97 2.83 -6.36 15.18
CA ASP A 97 1.97 -6.00 14.08
C ASP A 97 2.71 -6.10 12.75
N VAL A 98 1.96 -6.23 11.66
CA VAL A 98 2.49 -6.00 10.31
C VAL A 98 2.23 -4.54 10.00
N ASP A 99 3.29 -3.76 9.84
CA ASP A 99 3.23 -2.35 9.53
C ASP A 99 3.86 -2.02 8.17
N HIS A 100 3.53 -0.84 7.67
CA HIS A 100 4.04 -0.28 6.42
C HIS A 100 5.26 0.60 6.68
N PHE A 101 6.34 0.42 5.92
CA PHE A 101 7.46 1.36 5.93
C PHE A 101 7.00 2.74 5.46
N ILE A 102 6.37 2.81 4.28
CA ILE A 102 5.68 4.03 3.82
C ILE A 102 4.21 3.91 4.25
N PRO A 103 3.65 4.87 5.02
CA PRO A 103 2.35 4.74 5.66
C PRO A 103 1.21 4.31 4.73
N TRP A 104 0.36 3.42 5.22
CA TRP A 104 -0.81 2.94 4.47
C TRP A 104 -1.72 4.08 4.05
N SER A 105 -1.89 5.12 4.88
CA SER A 105 -2.71 6.29 4.55
C SER A 105 -2.22 7.03 3.30
N PHE A 106 -0.94 6.85 2.91
CA PHE A 106 -0.39 7.38 1.68
C PHE A 106 -0.53 6.42 0.50
N VAL A 107 -0.07 5.16 0.65
CA VAL A 107 -0.05 4.20 -0.47
C VAL A 107 -1.41 3.54 -0.73
N MET A 108 -2.26 3.39 0.29
CA MET A 108 -3.59 2.79 0.24
C MET A 108 -3.62 1.37 -0.33
N ASN A 109 -2.53 0.61 -0.16
CA ASN A 109 -2.41 -0.78 -0.54
C ASN A 109 -1.56 -1.55 0.48
N ASP A 110 -1.69 -2.86 0.47
CA ASP A 110 -0.95 -3.78 1.35
C ASP A 110 0.10 -4.58 0.55
N GLU A 111 0.91 -3.89 -0.24
CA GLU A 111 2.00 -4.49 -1.02
C GLU A 111 3.09 -5.09 -0.12
N LEU A 112 3.46 -6.34 -0.37
CA LEU A 112 4.40 -7.10 0.46
C LEU A 112 5.76 -6.42 0.62
N TRP A 113 6.24 -5.75 -0.44
CA TRP A 113 7.51 -5.01 -0.44
C TRP A 113 7.54 -3.82 0.52
N ASN A 114 6.39 -3.36 1.01
CA ASN A 114 6.28 -2.24 1.96
C ASN A 114 5.93 -2.70 3.39
N LEU A 115 5.77 -4.01 3.60
CA LEU A 115 5.25 -4.57 4.85
C LEU A 115 6.34 -5.26 5.66
N MET A 116 6.39 -4.98 6.96
CA MET A 116 7.37 -5.54 7.89
C MET A 116 6.73 -5.91 9.23
N PRO A 117 7.25 -6.89 9.97
CA PRO A 117 6.89 -7.09 11.36
C PRO A 117 7.52 -5.99 12.23
N MET A 118 6.75 -5.48 13.17
CA MET A 118 7.13 -4.40 14.07
C MET A 118 6.51 -4.62 15.45
N ASP A 119 7.19 -4.20 16.52
CA ASP A 119 6.59 -4.18 17.86
C ASP A 119 5.29 -3.36 17.85
N SER A 120 4.22 -3.89 18.48
CA SER A 120 2.89 -3.26 18.43
C SER A 120 2.85 -1.89 19.10
N SER A 121 3.67 -1.67 20.13
CA SER A 121 3.75 -0.37 20.81
C SER A 121 4.43 0.68 19.93
N LEU A 122 5.49 0.28 19.24
CA LEU A 122 6.20 1.13 18.28
C LEU A 122 5.34 1.45 17.05
N ASN A 123 4.58 0.47 16.54
CA ASN A 123 3.63 0.70 15.46
C ASN A 123 2.61 1.79 15.84
N SER A 124 2.03 1.69 17.03
CA SER A 124 1.12 2.71 17.55
C SER A 124 1.79 4.07 17.69
N ALA A 125 3.04 4.12 18.17
CA ALA A 125 3.80 5.35 18.31
C ALA A 125 4.21 5.96 16.96
N LYS A 126 4.59 5.14 15.98
CA LYS A 126 4.90 5.59 14.61
C LYS A 126 3.69 6.19 13.92
N SER A 127 2.52 5.55 14.03
CA SER A 127 1.29 5.99 13.38
C SER A 127 1.49 6.24 11.87
N ASN A 128 1.00 7.35 11.33
CA ASN A 128 1.11 7.72 9.92
C ASN A 128 2.41 8.46 9.56
N ARG A 129 3.45 8.36 10.39
CA ARG A 129 4.74 9.02 10.12
C ARG A 129 5.68 8.14 9.32
N LEU A 130 6.52 8.77 8.52
CA LEU A 130 7.58 8.12 7.76
C LEU A 130 8.78 7.81 8.66
N PRO A 131 9.40 6.63 8.59
CA PRO A 131 10.73 6.42 9.17
C PRO A 131 11.74 7.37 8.53
N LYS A 132 12.81 7.75 9.23
CA LYS A 132 13.98 8.33 8.55
C LYS A 132 14.47 7.31 7.51
N TRP A 133 14.74 7.75 6.27
CA TRP A 133 15.24 6.83 5.26
C TRP A 133 16.52 6.14 5.75
N ASN A 134 17.54 6.89 6.03
CA ASN A 134 18.73 6.38 6.70
C ASN A 134 18.63 6.64 8.22
N PRO A 135 18.93 5.65 9.08
CA PRO A 135 19.46 4.32 8.75
C PRO A 135 18.39 3.23 8.53
N PHE A 136 17.10 3.54 8.63
CA PHE A 136 16.07 2.50 8.79
C PHE A 136 15.76 1.74 7.50
N PHE A 137 15.97 2.35 6.31
CA PHE A 137 15.75 1.65 5.05
C PHE A 137 16.70 0.46 4.88
N GLU A 138 17.97 0.59 5.25
CA GLU A 138 18.93 -0.49 5.09
C GLU A 138 18.56 -1.71 5.94
N VAL A 139 18.13 -1.50 7.17
CA VAL A 139 17.68 -2.58 8.07
C VAL A 139 16.38 -3.19 7.56
N PHE A 140 15.46 -2.35 7.08
CA PHE A 140 14.21 -2.79 6.45
C PHE A 140 14.50 -3.65 5.21
N ALA A 141 15.35 -3.18 4.30
CA ALA A 141 15.73 -3.93 3.11
C ALA A 141 16.45 -5.24 3.46
N GLY A 142 17.20 -5.26 4.57
CA GLY A 142 17.80 -6.48 5.12
C GLY A 142 16.77 -7.52 5.52
N ASN A 143 15.73 -7.13 6.24
CA ASN A 143 14.62 -8.01 6.61
C ASN A 143 13.84 -8.50 5.37
N GLN A 144 13.62 -7.63 4.39
CA GLN A 144 12.97 -7.99 3.11
C GLN A 144 13.81 -9.00 2.31
N TYR A 145 15.13 -8.80 2.26
CA TYR A 145 16.03 -9.73 1.59
C TYR A 145 16.09 -11.08 2.30
N LEU A 146 16.12 -11.09 3.63
CA LEU A 146 16.04 -12.31 4.42
C LEU A 146 14.74 -13.09 4.13
N MET A 147 13.60 -12.41 4.07
CA MET A 147 12.35 -13.02 3.63
C MET A 147 12.50 -13.61 2.22
N TYR A 148 13.10 -12.87 1.28
CA TYR A 148 13.34 -13.32 -0.09
C TYR A 148 14.20 -14.60 -0.13
N GLU A 149 15.30 -14.67 0.62
CA GLU A 149 16.11 -15.89 0.73
C GLU A 149 15.30 -17.07 1.28
N MET A 150 14.62 -16.85 2.40
CA MET A 150 13.83 -17.90 3.05
C MET A 150 12.72 -18.47 2.16
N ILE A 151 12.00 -17.66 1.38
CA ILE A 151 10.97 -18.16 0.47
C ILE A 151 11.55 -18.92 -0.73
N ASN A 152 12.80 -18.67 -1.11
CA ASN A 152 13.47 -19.39 -2.19
C ASN A 152 14.13 -20.71 -1.72
N GLU A 153 14.49 -20.80 -0.45
CA GLU A 153 15.16 -21.97 0.13
C GLU A 153 14.18 -22.97 0.73
N ARG A 154 13.02 -22.52 1.24
CA ARG A 154 12.08 -23.33 2.00
C ARG A 154 10.72 -23.47 1.33
N PRO A 155 10.32 -24.69 0.92
CA PRO A 155 9.04 -24.91 0.22
C PRO A 155 7.80 -24.53 1.06
N ASP A 156 7.85 -24.68 2.39
CA ASP A 156 6.76 -24.30 3.30
C ASP A 156 6.56 -22.78 3.36
N LEU A 157 7.64 -22.00 3.32
CA LEU A 157 7.58 -20.53 3.26
C LEU A 157 7.22 -20.04 1.86
N HIS A 158 7.71 -20.72 0.81
CA HIS A 158 7.30 -20.41 -0.57
C HIS A 158 5.78 -20.52 -0.75
N LYS A 159 5.17 -21.59 -0.24
CA LYS A 159 3.71 -21.75 -0.27
C LYS A 159 2.96 -20.61 0.45
N ARG A 160 3.52 -20.10 1.56
CA ARG A 160 2.94 -18.93 2.25
C ARG A 160 3.11 -17.64 1.45
N PHE A 161 4.24 -17.48 0.79
CA PHE A 161 4.48 -16.36 -0.12
C PHE A 161 3.52 -16.39 -1.32
N GLU A 162 3.29 -17.55 -1.93
CA GLU A 162 2.30 -17.71 -3.00
C GLU A 162 0.88 -17.26 -2.56
N ALA A 163 0.52 -17.52 -1.29
CA ALA A 163 -0.76 -17.06 -0.77
C ALA A 163 -0.88 -15.51 -0.69
N CYS A 164 0.24 -14.77 -0.71
CA CYS A 164 0.24 -13.32 -0.76
C CYS A 164 0.02 -12.75 -2.17
N TYR A 165 0.17 -13.53 -3.25
CA TYR A 165 0.11 -13.03 -4.63
C TYR A 165 -1.17 -12.25 -4.93
N ARG A 166 -2.32 -12.79 -4.55
CA ARG A 166 -3.62 -12.17 -4.85
C ARG A 166 -3.85 -10.86 -4.09
N ASP A 167 -3.38 -10.78 -2.85
CA ASP A 167 -3.76 -9.72 -1.92
C ASP A 167 -2.62 -8.71 -1.68
N ASN A 168 -1.36 -9.09 -1.98
CA ASN A 168 -0.18 -8.34 -1.54
C ASN A 168 0.93 -8.20 -2.60
N LEU A 169 0.70 -8.59 -3.85
CA LEU A 169 1.68 -8.51 -4.93
C LEU A 169 1.00 -8.06 -6.24
N HIS A 170 0.74 -6.77 -6.35
CA HIS A 170 0.12 -6.16 -7.53
C HIS A 170 1.11 -5.34 -8.36
N SER A 171 2.21 -4.91 -7.75
CA SER A 171 3.26 -4.17 -8.44
C SER A 171 4.01 -5.08 -9.41
N ILE A 172 3.97 -4.76 -10.70
CA ILE A 172 4.63 -5.55 -11.77
C ILE A 172 6.13 -5.71 -11.47
N TRP A 173 6.80 -4.63 -11.08
CA TRP A 173 8.23 -4.66 -10.75
C TRP A 173 8.54 -5.58 -9.56
N ALA A 174 7.65 -5.63 -8.56
CA ALA A 174 7.86 -6.50 -7.41
C ALA A 174 7.80 -7.98 -7.83
N GLY A 175 6.80 -8.37 -8.62
CA GLY A 175 6.67 -9.75 -9.10
C GLY A 175 7.76 -10.16 -10.11
N GLN A 176 8.10 -9.28 -11.03
CA GLN A 176 8.99 -9.63 -12.16
C GLN A 176 10.49 -9.38 -11.88
N GLU A 177 10.80 -8.40 -11.04
CA GLU A 177 12.19 -8.00 -10.77
C GLU A 177 12.58 -8.31 -9.32
N LEU A 178 11.86 -7.78 -8.30
CA LEU A 178 12.28 -7.87 -6.91
C LEU A 178 12.28 -9.32 -6.39
N TYR A 179 11.17 -10.04 -6.58
CA TYR A 179 11.03 -11.42 -6.10
C TYR A 179 11.46 -12.47 -7.14
N ARG A 180 12.13 -12.04 -8.21
CA ARG A 180 12.71 -12.96 -9.19
C ARG A 180 13.81 -13.78 -8.54
N LYS A 181 13.73 -15.10 -8.68
CA LYS A 181 14.74 -16.03 -8.14
C LYS A 181 16.12 -15.76 -8.72
N GLY A 182 17.14 -15.74 -7.87
CA GLY A 182 18.55 -15.56 -8.25
C GLY A 182 19.08 -14.14 -8.09
N ASN A 183 18.31 -13.20 -7.56
CA ASN A 183 18.81 -11.88 -7.22
C ASN A 183 19.86 -11.98 -6.10
N SER A 184 21.02 -11.35 -6.30
CA SER A 184 21.94 -11.09 -5.21
C SER A 184 21.37 -10.03 -4.25
N ARG A 185 21.94 -9.95 -3.05
CA ARG A 185 21.56 -8.92 -2.06
C ARG A 185 21.63 -7.51 -2.65
N GLU A 186 22.71 -7.19 -3.35
CA GLU A 186 22.90 -5.89 -3.98
C GLU A 186 21.83 -5.59 -5.04
N VAL A 187 21.53 -6.55 -5.91
CA VAL A 187 20.48 -6.41 -6.93
C VAL A 187 19.10 -6.20 -6.28
N PHE A 188 18.78 -7.00 -5.26
CA PHE A 188 17.51 -6.88 -4.53
C PHE A 188 17.35 -5.50 -3.88
N TYR A 189 18.39 -5.01 -3.19
CA TYR A 189 18.39 -3.70 -2.55
C TYR A 189 18.23 -2.58 -3.56
N ASN A 190 18.97 -2.61 -4.66
CA ASN A 190 18.88 -1.59 -5.71
C ASN A 190 17.49 -1.53 -6.35
N ILE A 191 16.85 -2.68 -6.58
CA ILE A 191 15.48 -2.74 -7.10
C ILE A 191 14.50 -2.15 -6.08
N LEU A 192 14.61 -2.54 -4.82
CA LEU A 192 13.73 -2.08 -3.75
C LEU A 192 13.87 -0.57 -3.55
N GLU A 193 15.08 -0.06 -3.41
CA GLU A 193 15.36 1.37 -3.22
C GLU A 193 14.88 2.21 -4.39
N ARG A 194 15.24 1.84 -5.63
CA ARG A 194 14.85 2.54 -6.85
C ARG A 194 13.33 2.74 -6.95
N ASN A 195 12.54 1.77 -6.49
CA ASN A 195 11.09 1.82 -6.57
C ASN A 195 10.44 2.45 -5.34
N MET A 196 11.01 2.31 -4.15
CA MET A 196 10.45 2.87 -2.91
C MET A 196 10.80 4.34 -2.70
N MET A 197 12.02 4.77 -3.05
CA MET A 197 12.48 6.13 -2.80
C MET A 197 11.59 7.22 -3.44
N PRO A 198 11.15 7.11 -4.71
CA PRO A 198 10.26 8.10 -5.31
C PRO A 198 8.91 8.19 -4.59
N VAL A 199 8.37 7.04 -4.12
CA VAL A 199 7.11 6.98 -3.37
C VAL A 199 7.27 7.64 -2.00
N TYR A 200 8.38 7.36 -1.30
CA TYR A 200 8.73 7.96 -0.02
C TYR A 200 8.89 9.49 -0.14
N ASP A 201 9.64 9.97 -1.15
CA ASP A 201 9.83 11.40 -1.38
C ASP A 201 8.52 12.11 -1.75
N SER A 202 7.64 11.45 -2.48
CA SER A 202 6.30 11.97 -2.76
C SER A 202 5.48 12.12 -1.47
N ALA A 203 5.53 11.14 -0.57
CA ALA A 203 4.87 11.24 0.74
C ALA A 203 5.40 12.44 1.55
N ARG A 204 6.73 12.63 1.59
CA ARG A 204 7.36 13.80 2.25
C ARG A 204 6.87 15.13 1.67
N ARG A 205 6.86 15.26 0.34
CA ARG A 205 6.38 16.49 -0.33
C ARG A 205 4.90 16.77 -0.06
N GLN A 206 4.11 15.75 0.22
CA GLN A 206 2.71 15.88 0.59
C GLN A 206 2.47 16.11 2.08
N GLY A 207 3.53 16.33 2.88
CA GLY A 207 3.43 16.74 4.27
C GLY A 207 3.40 15.59 5.28
N TYR A 208 3.76 14.35 4.89
CA TYR A 208 3.95 13.28 5.85
C TYR A 208 5.20 13.54 6.68
N GLU A 209 5.03 13.62 7.99
CA GLU A 209 6.11 13.92 8.93
C GLU A 209 7.10 12.76 9.05
N ILE A 210 8.38 13.09 9.25
CA ILE A 210 9.41 12.12 9.60
C ILE A 210 9.28 11.77 11.09
N TRP A 211 9.19 10.48 11.37
CA TRP A 211 9.22 10.01 12.76
C TRP A 211 10.64 10.08 13.31
N ASN A 212 10.83 10.98 14.29
CA ASN A 212 12.07 11.08 15.03
C ASN A 212 12.06 10.02 16.14
N TYR A 213 12.49 8.80 15.78
CA TYR A 213 12.75 7.74 16.74
C TYR A 213 14.18 7.89 17.28
N GLY A 214 14.33 8.00 18.61
CA GLY A 214 15.59 8.19 19.32
C GLY A 214 15.83 9.63 19.69
#